data_697e34802ed2da14e7530b60f7c22a7a
#
_entry.id   697e34802ed2da14e7530b60f7c22a7a
#
_cell.length_a   1.000
_cell.length_b   1.000
_cell.length_c   1.000
_cell.angle_alpha   90.00
_cell.angle_beta   90.00
_cell.angle_gamma   90.00
#
_symmetry.space_group_name_H-M   'P 1'
#
loop_
_entity.id
_entity.type
_entity.pdbx_description
1 polymer ?
#
loop_
_entity_poly.entity_id
_entity_poly.type
_entity_poly.pdbx_seq_one_letter_code
_entity_poly.pdbx_strand_id
1 'polypeptide(L)'
;MKNHKLSKLLLASVISSLTVPTFAQQLEEVVVTASKRAENLQDIPQAVTAFSSERLVELGIVETSDLMGAVPNIQVTSAYGRTQPNFSIRGISVANEFSAATASPVGVYVDEVYQSFRASHGQQLFDLESVEVLRGPQGTLYGRNTTGGAVNVNTIKPSLGEGAV
;
A
#
# COMPACT_ATOMS: atom_id res chain seq x y z
N MET A 1 -64.32 -16.28 -15.55
CA MET A 1 -63.12 -16.94 -14.98
C MET A 1 -61.88 -16.99 -15.90
N LYS A 2 -61.74 -16.10 -16.91
CA LYS A 2 -60.65 -16.18 -17.91
C LYS A 2 -59.52 -15.15 -17.69
N ASN A 3 -59.70 -14.15 -16.81
CA ASN A 3 -58.80 -13.00 -16.71
C ASN A 3 -57.67 -13.21 -15.66
N HIS A 4 -57.78 -14.16 -14.72
CA HIS A 4 -56.78 -14.42 -13.72
C HIS A 4 -55.50 -15.14 -14.21
N LYS A 5 -55.60 -15.82 -15.37
CA LYS A 5 -54.44 -16.50 -15.97
C LYS A 5 -53.57 -15.54 -16.76
N LEU A 6 -54.16 -14.53 -17.40
CA LEU A 6 -53.42 -13.49 -18.14
C LEU A 6 -52.62 -12.56 -17.18
N SER A 7 -53.22 -12.18 -16.05
CA SER A 7 -52.52 -11.33 -15.06
C SER A 7 -51.32 -12.02 -14.42
N LYS A 8 -51.40 -13.35 -14.20
CA LYS A 8 -50.25 -14.13 -13.65
C LYS A 8 -49.12 -14.30 -14.67
N LEU A 9 -49.44 -14.41 -15.98
CA LEU A 9 -48.45 -14.47 -17.05
C LEU A 9 -47.71 -13.11 -17.22
N LEU A 10 -48.45 -12.00 -17.13
CA LEU A 10 -47.84 -10.66 -17.18
C LEU A 10 -46.95 -10.37 -15.97
N LEU A 11 -47.32 -10.83 -14.79
CA LEU A 11 -46.47 -10.69 -13.59
C LEU A 11 -45.18 -11.51 -13.69
N ALA A 12 -45.22 -12.72 -14.25
CA ALA A 12 -44.07 -13.57 -14.45
C ALA A 12 -43.05 -13.00 -15.46
N SER A 13 -43.54 -12.31 -16.51
CA SER A 13 -42.67 -11.69 -17.52
C SER A 13 -41.93 -10.46 -17.01
N VAL A 14 -42.49 -9.71 -16.05
CA VAL A 14 -41.88 -8.52 -15.46
C VAL A 14 -40.76 -8.89 -14.49
N ILE A 15 -40.86 -10.02 -13.79
CA ILE A 15 -39.86 -10.49 -12.85
C ILE A 15 -38.59 -11.02 -13.58
N SER A 16 -38.73 -11.59 -14.77
CA SER A 16 -37.59 -12.08 -15.57
C SER A 16 -36.69 -10.99 -16.15
N SER A 17 -37.16 -9.74 -16.23
CA SER A 17 -36.37 -8.62 -16.78
C SER A 17 -35.52 -7.87 -15.76
N LEU A 18 -35.57 -8.26 -14.48
CA LEU A 18 -34.84 -7.61 -13.38
C LEU A 18 -33.53 -8.31 -12.99
N THR A 19 -33.08 -9.33 -13.72
CA THR A 19 -31.75 -9.90 -13.53
C THR A 19 -30.71 -8.99 -14.17
N VAL A 20 -30.31 -7.93 -13.45
CA VAL A 20 -29.15 -7.15 -13.80
C VAL A 20 -27.92 -8.06 -13.55
N PRO A 21 -27.06 -8.30 -14.56
CA PRO A 21 -25.83 -9.03 -14.31
C PRO A 21 -25.01 -8.22 -13.32
N THR A 22 -24.86 -8.72 -12.10
CA THR A 22 -23.90 -8.19 -11.15
C THR A 22 -22.52 -8.54 -11.69
N PHE A 23 -21.84 -7.58 -12.29
CA PHE A 23 -20.43 -7.69 -12.56
C PHE A 23 -19.75 -7.79 -11.18
N ALA A 24 -19.35 -8.99 -10.79
CA ALA A 24 -18.43 -9.15 -9.69
C ALA A 24 -17.17 -8.37 -10.08
N GLN A 25 -16.88 -7.28 -9.38
CA GLN A 25 -15.60 -6.61 -9.47
C GLN A 25 -14.56 -7.68 -9.10
N GLN A 26 -13.74 -8.05 -10.07
CA GLN A 26 -12.60 -8.90 -9.85
C GLN A 26 -11.70 -8.11 -8.89
N LEU A 27 -11.66 -8.53 -7.63
CA LEU A 27 -10.71 -7.99 -6.67
C LEU A 27 -9.32 -8.27 -7.22
N GLU A 28 -8.60 -7.22 -7.52
CA GLU A 28 -7.21 -7.30 -7.94
C GLU A 28 -6.43 -8.00 -6.81
N GLU A 29 -5.83 -9.12 -7.12
CA GLU A 29 -5.01 -9.87 -6.17
C GLU A 29 -3.70 -9.12 -5.96
N VAL A 30 -3.61 -8.38 -4.86
CA VAL A 30 -2.39 -7.65 -4.49
C VAL A 30 -1.45 -8.61 -3.78
N VAL A 31 -0.40 -9.02 -4.48
CA VAL A 31 0.71 -9.78 -3.90
C VAL A 31 1.67 -8.82 -3.21
N VAL A 32 2.05 -9.11 -2.00
CA VAL A 32 2.95 -8.30 -1.18
C VAL A 32 4.12 -9.11 -0.65
N THR A 33 5.22 -8.43 -0.34
CA THR A 33 6.44 -9.02 0.21
C THR A 33 6.64 -8.66 1.69
N ALA A 34 5.60 -8.16 2.33
CA ALA A 34 5.61 -7.66 3.71
C ALA A 34 6.14 -8.67 4.75
N SER A 35 5.91 -9.97 4.53
CA SER A 35 6.45 -11.05 5.36
C SER A 35 7.77 -11.63 4.83
N LYS A 36 8.45 -10.92 3.92
CA LYS A 36 9.63 -11.38 3.16
C LYS A 36 9.37 -12.64 2.33
N ARG A 37 8.13 -12.82 1.94
CA ARG A 37 7.63 -13.86 1.03
C ARG A 37 6.53 -13.23 0.20
N ALA A 38 6.39 -13.66 -1.04
CA ALA A 38 5.26 -13.27 -1.87
C ALA A 38 4.00 -13.97 -1.34
N GLU A 39 3.11 -13.21 -0.72
CA GLU A 39 1.85 -13.68 -0.12
C GLU A 39 0.72 -12.75 -0.54
N ASN A 40 -0.50 -13.27 -0.57
CA ASN A 40 -1.66 -12.43 -0.80
C ASN A 40 -1.89 -11.50 0.40
N LEU A 41 -2.14 -10.21 0.14
CA LEU A 41 -2.38 -9.20 1.17
C LEU A 41 -3.48 -9.61 2.17
N GLN A 42 -4.47 -10.38 1.72
CA GLN A 42 -5.59 -10.82 2.56
C GLN A 42 -5.21 -11.94 3.53
N ASP A 43 -4.15 -12.69 3.26
CA ASP A 43 -3.70 -13.82 4.08
C ASP A 43 -2.71 -13.39 5.17
N ILE A 44 -2.22 -12.15 5.11
CA ILE A 44 -1.24 -11.62 6.06
C ILE A 44 -1.95 -11.13 7.33
N PRO A 45 -1.62 -11.66 8.52
CA PRO A 45 -2.25 -11.26 9.78
C PRO A 45 -1.82 -9.87 10.28
N GLN A 46 -0.91 -9.21 9.57
CA GLN A 46 -0.36 -7.90 9.90
C GLN A 46 -1.18 -6.77 9.24
N ALA A 47 -1.18 -5.60 9.87
CA ALA A 47 -1.82 -4.42 9.29
C ALA A 47 -0.92 -3.82 8.20
N VAL A 48 -1.06 -4.31 6.98
CA VAL A 48 -0.33 -3.84 5.79
C VAL A 48 -1.25 -3.01 4.91
N THR A 49 -0.71 -1.97 4.31
CA THR A 49 -1.32 -1.25 3.18
C THR A 49 -0.33 -1.31 2.04
N ALA A 50 -0.74 -1.86 0.91
CA ALA A 50 0.09 -2.00 -0.28
C ALA A 50 -0.52 -1.23 -1.44
N PHE A 51 0.35 -0.68 -2.27
CA PHE A 51 0.01 0.04 -3.49
C PHE A 51 0.81 -0.55 -4.65
N SER A 52 0.13 -0.92 -5.74
CA SER A 52 0.78 -1.21 -7.01
C SER A 52 1.26 0.08 -7.68
N SER A 53 2.09 -0.02 -8.70
CA SER A 53 2.56 1.14 -9.48
C SER A 53 1.41 1.93 -10.08
N GLU A 54 0.39 1.25 -10.62
CA GLU A 54 -0.82 1.87 -11.19
C GLU A 54 -1.58 2.66 -10.13
N ARG A 55 -1.72 2.09 -8.93
CA ARG A 55 -2.44 2.73 -7.83
C ARG A 55 -1.71 3.96 -7.30
N LEU A 56 -0.37 3.95 -7.27
CA LEU A 56 0.43 5.12 -6.90
C LEU A 56 0.19 6.27 -7.88
N VAL A 57 0.18 5.98 -9.18
CA VAL A 57 -0.08 6.97 -10.23
C VAL A 57 -1.50 7.53 -10.12
N GLU A 58 -2.52 6.69 -9.93
CA GLU A 58 -3.91 7.12 -9.75
C GLU A 58 -4.10 8.07 -8.56
N LEU A 59 -3.40 7.80 -7.46
CA LEU A 59 -3.45 8.61 -6.25
C LEU A 59 -2.55 9.85 -6.32
N GLY A 60 -1.74 10.00 -7.37
CA GLY A 60 -0.77 11.09 -7.52
C GLY A 60 0.36 11.04 -6.48
N ILE A 61 0.70 9.86 -6.00
CA ILE A 61 1.79 9.64 -5.03
C ILE A 61 3.10 9.60 -5.81
N VAL A 62 3.91 10.63 -5.67
CA VAL A 62 5.19 10.80 -6.40
C VAL A 62 6.39 10.71 -5.47
N GLU A 63 6.17 10.94 -4.17
CA GLU A 63 7.21 10.89 -3.14
C GLU A 63 6.72 10.09 -1.93
N THR A 64 7.65 9.59 -1.14
CA THR A 64 7.32 8.87 0.10
C THR A 64 6.53 9.71 1.10
N SER A 65 6.69 11.04 1.05
CA SER A 65 5.92 11.99 1.88
C SER A 65 4.42 12.01 1.52
N ASP A 66 4.05 11.68 0.28
CA ASP A 66 2.66 11.70 -0.18
C ASP A 66 1.85 10.51 0.38
N LEU A 67 2.52 9.48 0.91
CA LEU A 67 1.88 8.34 1.57
C LEU A 67 0.99 8.74 2.75
N MET A 68 1.21 9.93 3.35
CA MET A 68 0.39 10.44 4.45
C MET A 68 -1.10 10.54 4.07
N GLY A 69 -1.41 10.89 2.83
CA GLY A 69 -2.79 11.00 2.35
C GLY A 69 -3.48 9.67 2.06
N ALA A 70 -2.70 8.61 1.83
CA ALA A 70 -3.21 7.33 1.35
C ALA A 70 -3.21 6.22 2.40
N VAL A 71 -2.38 6.33 3.45
CA VAL A 71 -2.23 5.30 4.48
C VAL A 71 -2.87 5.75 5.79
N PRO A 72 -3.80 4.99 6.38
CA PRO A 72 -4.39 5.35 7.66
C PRO A 72 -3.37 5.26 8.81
N ASN A 73 -3.47 6.20 9.76
CA ASN A 73 -2.61 6.29 10.95
C ASN A 73 -1.11 6.48 10.67
N ILE A 74 -0.77 7.03 9.51
CA ILE A 74 0.57 7.53 9.22
C ILE A 74 0.55 9.06 9.25
N GLN A 75 1.61 9.64 9.77
CA GLN A 75 1.90 11.07 9.67
C GLN A 75 3.32 11.23 9.14
N VAL A 76 3.52 12.21 8.31
CA VAL A 76 4.83 12.56 7.78
C VAL A 76 5.12 14.00 8.13
N THR A 77 6.14 14.22 8.93
CA THR A 77 6.65 15.55 9.25
C THR A 77 8.04 15.71 8.66
N SER A 78 8.51 16.92 8.50
CA SER A 78 9.88 17.15 8.06
C SER A 78 10.39 18.50 8.54
N ALA A 79 11.50 18.46 9.26
CA ALA A 79 12.21 19.66 9.71
C ALA A 79 13.04 20.30 8.58
N TYR A 80 13.36 19.55 7.54
CA TYR A 80 14.27 19.94 6.46
C TYR A 80 13.64 19.85 5.08
N GLY A 81 12.35 20.16 4.97
CA GLY A 81 11.62 20.06 3.71
C GLY A 81 11.34 18.61 3.30
N ARG A 82 10.99 18.37 2.05
CA ARG A 82 10.54 17.05 1.55
C ARG A 82 11.64 15.98 1.49
N THR A 83 12.89 16.40 1.54
CA THR A 83 14.04 15.50 1.38
C THR A 83 14.31 14.60 2.59
N GLN A 84 13.81 14.98 3.78
CA GLN A 84 14.07 14.23 5.02
C GLN A 84 12.77 14.00 5.79
N PRO A 85 11.84 13.18 5.28
CA PRO A 85 10.60 12.89 5.95
C PRO A 85 10.83 12.07 7.22
N ASN A 86 10.07 12.40 8.26
CA ASN A 86 9.99 11.63 9.49
C ASN A 86 8.62 10.95 9.53
N PHE A 87 8.63 9.65 9.41
CA PHE A 87 7.42 8.86 9.50
C PHE A 87 7.01 8.63 10.95
N SER A 88 5.74 8.85 11.23
CA SER A 88 5.08 8.47 12.47
C SER A 88 3.96 7.49 12.15
N ILE A 89 3.98 6.31 12.73
CA ILE A 89 2.93 5.31 12.56
C ILE A 89 2.29 5.03 13.91
N ARG A 90 0.96 5.18 14.01
CA ARG A 90 0.20 5.02 15.26
C ARG A 90 0.74 5.90 16.41
N GLY A 91 1.23 7.09 16.09
CA GLY A 91 1.80 8.03 17.06
C GLY A 91 3.24 7.73 17.48
N ILE A 92 3.85 6.67 16.99
CA ILE A 92 5.26 6.36 17.26
C ILE A 92 6.12 7.09 16.22
N SER A 93 6.85 8.11 16.67
CA SER A 93 7.69 8.95 15.81
C SER A 93 9.10 9.11 16.37
N VAL A 94 9.99 9.74 15.61
CA VAL A 94 11.33 10.08 16.06
C VAL A 94 11.26 11.09 17.20
N ALA A 95 12.06 10.87 18.25
CA ALA A 95 12.05 11.72 19.45
C ALA A 95 12.61 13.14 19.19
N ASN A 96 13.53 13.27 18.26
CA ASN A 96 14.11 14.55 17.84
C ASN A 96 14.30 14.59 16.32
N GLU A 97 13.41 15.32 15.65
CA GLU A 97 13.45 15.46 14.17
C GLU A 97 14.66 16.25 13.68
N PHE A 98 15.21 17.14 14.50
CA PHE A 98 16.35 17.97 14.13
C PHE A 98 17.71 17.25 14.28
N SER A 99 17.74 16.07 14.91
CA SER A 99 18.96 15.30 15.06
C SER A 99 19.10 14.21 13.99
N ALA A 100 20.08 14.34 13.13
CA ALA A 100 20.40 13.32 12.13
C ALA A 100 20.88 12.00 12.77
N ALA A 101 21.41 12.06 14.01
CA ALA A 101 21.89 10.88 14.75
C ALA A 101 20.76 10.07 15.40
N THR A 102 19.56 10.64 15.53
CA THR A 102 18.42 9.93 16.11
C THR A 102 17.81 8.99 15.07
N ALA A 103 17.81 7.69 15.35
CA ALA A 103 17.20 6.71 14.49
C ALA A 103 15.68 6.87 14.45
N SER A 104 15.08 6.68 13.26
CA SER A 104 13.65 6.64 13.10
C SER A 104 13.10 5.33 13.69
N PRO A 105 11.96 5.34 14.39
CA PRO A 105 11.29 4.13 14.83
C PRO A 105 10.49 3.45 13.70
N VAL A 106 10.44 4.06 12.52
CA VAL A 106 9.87 3.50 11.29
C VAL A 106 11.03 3.24 10.34
N GLY A 107 11.25 1.98 10.00
CA GLY A 107 12.28 1.57 9.05
C GLY A 107 11.84 1.84 7.62
N VAL A 108 12.74 2.36 6.79
CA VAL A 108 12.53 2.50 5.35
C VAL A 108 13.47 1.54 4.64
N TYR A 109 12.93 0.78 3.71
CA TYR A 109 13.63 -0.23 2.93
C TYR A 109 13.41 0.01 1.45
N VAL A 110 14.45 -0.17 0.66
CA VAL A 110 14.38 -0.18 -0.81
C VAL A 110 14.96 -1.50 -1.26
N ASP A 111 14.18 -2.29 -1.96
CA ASP A 111 14.55 -3.66 -2.38
C ASP A 111 15.17 -4.47 -1.24
N GLU A 112 14.49 -4.45 -0.08
CA GLU A 112 14.89 -5.11 1.17
C GLU A 112 16.13 -4.50 1.87
N VAL A 113 16.77 -3.48 1.28
CA VAL A 113 17.94 -2.81 1.86
C VAL A 113 17.51 -1.69 2.80
N TYR A 114 17.88 -1.81 4.08
CA TYR A 114 17.57 -0.81 5.08
C TYR A 114 18.27 0.53 4.80
N GLN A 115 17.48 1.60 4.74
CA GLN A 115 17.95 2.96 4.56
C GLN A 115 18.25 3.58 5.94
N SER A 116 19.51 3.51 6.35
CA SER A 116 19.92 3.98 7.69
C SER A 116 19.96 5.50 7.81
N PHE A 117 20.15 6.21 6.72
CA PHE A 117 20.26 7.66 6.68
C PHE A 117 18.91 8.30 6.34
N ARG A 118 18.35 9.09 7.25
CA ARG A 118 17.02 9.68 7.09
C ARG A 118 16.83 10.55 5.86
N ALA A 119 17.91 11.21 5.39
CA ALA A 119 17.82 11.99 4.16
C ALA A 119 17.52 11.12 2.91
N SER A 120 17.81 9.82 2.97
CA SER A 120 17.42 8.89 1.90
C SER A 120 15.96 8.42 1.99
N HIS A 121 15.22 8.81 3.03
CA HIS A 121 13.82 8.44 3.16
C HIS A 121 12.90 9.26 2.25
N GLY A 122 13.31 10.47 1.83
CA GLY A 122 12.57 11.36 0.92
C GLY A 122 12.81 11.03 -0.54
N GLN A 123 12.58 9.79 -0.95
CA GLN A 123 12.82 9.35 -2.30
C GLN A 123 11.65 9.67 -3.21
N GLN A 124 11.97 9.97 -4.47
CA GLN A 124 10.98 9.98 -5.53
C GLN A 124 10.59 8.55 -5.87
N LEU A 125 9.29 8.33 -6.00
CA LEU A 125 8.70 7.04 -6.27
C LEU A 125 8.51 6.87 -7.79
N PHE A 126 9.55 6.40 -8.46
CA PHE A 126 9.52 6.09 -9.90
C PHE A 126 10.05 4.67 -10.13
N ASP A 127 9.62 4.06 -11.22
CA ASP A 127 10.03 2.72 -11.63
C ASP A 127 9.79 1.66 -10.53
N LEU A 128 8.61 1.76 -9.90
CA LEU A 128 8.24 0.90 -8.78
C LEU A 128 7.34 -0.25 -9.22
N GLU A 129 7.55 -1.40 -8.62
CA GLU A 129 6.62 -2.52 -8.62
C GLU A 129 5.53 -2.30 -7.57
N SER A 130 5.93 -1.95 -6.33
CA SER A 130 5.00 -1.72 -5.23
C SER A 130 5.59 -0.86 -4.12
N VAL A 131 4.70 -0.27 -3.30
CA VAL A 131 5.05 0.31 -2.00
C VAL A 131 4.16 -0.32 -0.94
N GLU A 132 4.78 -0.80 0.13
CA GLU A 132 4.10 -1.46 1.24
C GLU A 132 4.37 -0.72 2.54
N VAL A 133 3.32 -0.47 3.32
CA VAL A 133 3.42 0.16 4.64
C VAL A 133 2.90 -0.80 5.69
N LEU A 134 3.82 -1.31 6.52
CA LEU A 134 3.55 -2.20 7.63
C LEU A 134 3.38 -1.38 8.91
N ARG A 135 2.23 -1.50 9.54
CA ARG A 135 1.86 -0.70 10.71
C ARG A 135 1.94 -1.51 11.99
N GLY A 136 2.84 -1.14 12.88
CA GLY A 136 3.11 -1.79 14.15
C GLY A 136 4.50 -2.42 14.19
N PRO A 137 4.91 -3.01 15.32
CA PRO A 137 6.26 -3.54 15.52
C PRO A 137 6.63 -4.61 14.48
N GLN A 138 7.75 -4.41 13.79
CA GLN A 138 8.28 -5.31 12.78
C GLN A 138 9.69 -5.84 13.10
N GLY A 139 10.09 -5.75 14.36
CA GLY A 139 11.47 -6.09 14.77
C GLY A 139 11.93 -7.51 14.46
N THR A 140 11.02 -8.47 14.40
CA THR A 140 11.33 -9.88 14.12
C THR A 140 11.78 -10.12 12.67
N LEU A 141 11.17 -9.43 11.71
CA LEU A 141 11.45 -9.61 10.28
C LEU A 141 12.38 -8.55 9.72
N TYR A 142 12.21 -7.33 10.19
CA TYR A 142 12.91 -6.15 9.66
C TYR A 142 14.05 -5.65 10.57
N GLY A 143 14.14 -6.18 11.79
CA GLY A 143 15.21 -5.86 12.73
C GLY A 143 15.00 -4.53 13.47
N ARG A 144 16.10 -3.90 13.85
CA ARG A 144 16.09 -2.66 14.65
C ARG A 144 15.40 -1.50 13.93
N ASN A 145 14.94 -0.53 14.71
CA ASN A 145 14.36 0.72 14.21
C ASN A 145 13.00 0.54 13.47
N THR A 146 12.26 -0.49 13.84
CA THR A 146 10.94 -0.80 13.25
C THR A 146 9.87 -1.01 14.32
N THR A 147 9.98 -0.30 15.45
CA THR A 147 9.00 -0.39 16.55
C THR A 147 7.64 0.23 16.19
N GLY A 148 7.63 1.25 15.34
CA GLY A 148 6.42 1.88 14.82
C GLY A 148 5.87 1.18 13.57
N GLY A 149 6.78 0.63 12.76
CA GLY A 149 6.44 0.00 11.48
C GLY A 149 7.58 0.01 10.49
N ALA A 150 7.26 -0.32 9.24
CA ALA A 150 8.20 -0.29 8.13
C ALA A 150 7.52 0.23 6.85
N VAL A 151 8.29 0.93 6.03
CA VAL A 151 7.93 1.31 4.66
C VAL A 151 8.85 0.55 3.71
N ASN A 152 8.28 -0.26 2.86
CA ASN A 152 8.99 -1.09 1.89
C ASN A 152 8.71 -0.53 0.49
N VAL A 153 9.77 -0.22 -0.22
CA VAL A 153 9.71 0.27 -1.60
C VAL A 153 10.35 -0.78 -2.48
N ASN A 154 9.59 -1.38 -3.36
CA ASN A 154 10.05 -2.42 -4.28
C ASN A 154 10.15 -1.83 -5.68
N THR A 155 11.33 -1.91 -6.30
CA THR A 155 11.54 -1.46 -7.68
C THR A 155 11.24 -2.59 -8.67
N ILE A 156 10.92 -2.23 -9.91
CA ILE A 156 10.73 -3.21 -10.98
C ILE A 156 12.04 -3.95 -11.21
N LYS A 157 11.99 -5.28 -11.10
CA LYS A 157 13.16 -6.10 -11.31
C LYS A 157 13.48 -6.23 -12.81
N PRO A 158 14.75 -6.10 -13.21
CA PRO A 158 15.13 -6.27 -14.61
C PRO A 158 14.80 -7.68 -15.08
N SER A 159 14.11 -7.80 -16.22
CA SER A 159 13.84 -9.08 -16.87
C SER A 159 15.10 -9.55 -17.60
N LEU A 160 15.62 -10.71 -17.22
CA LEU A 160 16.71 -11.36 -17.95
C LEU A 160 16.13 -12.06 -19.19
N GLY A 161 15.91 -11.38 -20.29
CA GLY A 161 15.47 -12.05 -21.51
C GLY A 161 14.77 -11.26 -22.59
N GLU A 162 14.24 -10.09 -22.30
CA GLU A 162 13.70 -9.20 -23.34
C GLU A 162 14.47 -7.89 -23.27
N GLY A 163 15.27 -7.63 -24.29
CA GLY A 163 15.99 -6.37 -24.39
C GLY A 163 14.98 -5.24 -24.34
N ALA A 164 15.14 -4.36 -23.35
CA ALA A 164 14.42 -3.10 -23.32
C ALA A 164 14.78 -2.34 -24.61
N VAL A 165 13.78 -2.17 -25.47
CA VAL A 165 13.84 -1.32 -26.65
C VAL A 165 13.30 0.06 -26.25
#